data_9994d3a2d60634e501e51276765718a8
#
_entry.id   9994d3a2d60634e501e51276765718a8
#
_cell.length_a   1.000
_cell.length_b   1.000
_cell.length_c   1.000
_cell.angle_alpha   90.00
_cell.angle_beta   90.00
_cell.angle_gamma   90.00
#
_symmetry.space_group_name_H-M   'P 1'
#
loop_
_entity.id
_entity.type
_entity.pdbx_description
1 polymer ?
#
loop_
_entity_poly.entity_id
_entity_poly.type
_entity_poly.pdbx_seq_one_letter_code
_entity_poly.pdbx_strand_id
1 'polypeptide(L)'
;MKLFVSAYEDLAWKDSHICWLDQKLDGAVEALVTRPDGETMAIEHTLIEPFVGDKSDFAAFDQSLAALRNDQSLAVPNAGIEVYIPAGTMNGQKPAKRDLIVQSVRAWISANRLHLREGEHRYECDVPGQPKIKLTVKFNPWRVARPSPGILIVGRQQILNDLDRVIEKALRRKLPKLVNT
;
A
#
# COMPACT_ATOMS: atom_id res chain seq x y z
N MET A 1 16.58 -6.88 1.36
CA MET A 1 17.43 -7.44 2.44
C MET A 1 18.93 -7.38 2.12
N LYS A 2 19.42 -7.87 0.97
CA LYS A 2 20.86 -7.78 0.60
C LYS A 2 21.44 -6.36 0.72
N LEU A 3 20.71 -5.33 0.27
CA LEU A 3 21.12 -3.93 0.40
C LEU A 3 21.24 -3.45 1.86
N PHE A 4 20.34 -3.91 2.74
CA PHE A 4 20.40 -3.56 4.16
C PHE A 4 21.63 -4.18 4.82
N VAL A 5 21.91 -5.45 4.54
CA VAL A 5 23.08 -6.14 5.09
C VAL A 5 24.37 -5.46 4.63
N SER A 6 24.49 -5.14 3.32
CA SER A 6 25.65 -4.43 2.77
C SER A 6 25.88 -3.08 3.44
N ALA A 7 24.82 -2.28 3.61
CA ALA A 7 24.93 -0.99 4.30
C ALA A 7 25.31 -1.13 5.78
N TYR A 8 24.90 -2.21 6.43
CA TYR A 8 25.22 -2.48 7.83
C TYR A 8 26.66 -2.98 8.00
N GLU A 9 27.16 -3.80 7.06
CA GLU A 9 28.56 -4.23 6.99
C GLU A 9 29.50 -3.03 6.88
N ASP A 10 29.17 -2.06 6.02
CA ASP A 10 29.96 -0.84 5.82
C ASP A 10 30.05 0.03 7.09
N LEU A 11 29.01 -0.01 7.94
CA LEU A 11 28.89 0.84 9.12
C LEU A 11 29.43 0.20 10.40
N ALA A 12 29.16 -1.08 10.63
CA ALA A 12 29.43 -1.70 11.93
C ALA A 12 29.97 -3.14 11.86
N TRP A 13 29.74 -3.84 10.75
CA TRP A 13 29.96 -5.27 10.64
C TRP A 13 30.86 -5.64 9.43
N LYS A 14 31.88 -4.81 9.23
CA LYS A 14 32.88 -5.03 8.17
C LYS A 14 33.51 -6.42 8.28
N ASP A 15 33.71 -7.07 7.14
CA ASP A 15 34.30 -8.41 7.01
C ASP A 15 33.49 -9.54 7.69
N SER A 16 32.19 -9.34 7.92
CA SER A 16 31.32 -10.35 8.51
C SER A 16 30.95 -11.43 7.51
N HIS A 17 30.75 -12.66 7.99
CA HIS A 17 30.24 -13.77 7.22
C HIS A 17 28.71 -13.88 7.33
N ILE A 18 28.00 -13.95 6.18
CA ILE A 18 26.55 -14.09 6.13
C ILE A 18 26.18 -15.51 5.77
N CYS A 19 25.45 -16.18 6.66
CA CYS A 19 24.86 -17.48 6.43
C CYS A 19 23.35 -17.33 6.23
N TRP A 20 22.88 -17.57 5.00
CA TRP A 20 21.44 -17.61 4.70
C TRP A 20 20.88 -18.96 5.12
N LEU A 21 19.87 -18.95 5.99
CA LEU A 21 19.25 -20.16 6.49
C LEU A 21 18.09 -20.60 5.59
N ASP A 22 17.86 -21.92 5.53
CA ASP A 22 16.71 -22.45 4.79
C ASP A 22 15.42 -22.14 5.54
N GLN A 23 14.55 -21.34 4.93
CA GLN A 23 13.30 -20.85 5.50
C GLN A 23 12.19 -21.91 5.59
N LYS A 24 12.47 -23.16 5.26
CA LYS A 24 11.46 -24.25 5.30
C LYS A 24 11.02 -24.63 6.70
N LEU A 25 11.77 -24.22 7.73
CA LEU A 25 11.42 -24.47 9.13
C LEU A 25 10.66 -23.27 9.67
N ASP A 26 9.41 -23.48 10.08
CA ASP A 26 8.63 -22.44 10.73
C ASP A 26 9.33 -21.99 12.03
N GLY A 27 9.64 -20.71 12.09
CA GLY A 27 10.30 -20.12 13.25
C GLY A 27 11.80 -19.89 13.12
N ALA A 28 12.45 -20.33 12.04
CA ALA A 28 13.86 -20.02 11.79
C ALA A 28 14.05 -18.54 11.40
N VAL A 29 15.19 -17.97 11.82
CA VAL A 29 15.63 -16.65 11.31
C VAL A 29 16.07 -16.78 9.85
N GLU A 30 16.04 -15.68 9.10
CA GLU A 30 16.38 -15.72 7.67
C GLU A 30 17.89 -15.79 7.40
N ALA A 31 18.67 -15.15 8.24
CA ALA A 31 20.13 -15.17 8.13
C ALA A 31 20.82 -15.00 9.49
N LEU A 32 22.03 -15.54 9.56
CA LEU A 32 22.99 -15.24 10.63
C LEU A 32 24.16 -14.47 10.03
N VAL A 33 24.54 -13.37 10.69
CA VAL A 33 25.73 -12.60 10.34
C VAL A 33 26.73 -12.80 11.48
N THR A 34 27.91 -13.32 11.16
CA THR A 34 28.95 -13.57 12.15
C THR A 34 30.15 -12.65 11.87
N ARG A 35 30.57 -11.91 12.87
CA ARG A 35 31.77 -11.06 12.84
C ARG A 35 33.04 -11.90 12.94
N PRO A 36 34.21 -11.34 12.56
CA PRO A 36 35.50 -11.99 12.72
C PRO A 36 35.84 -12.34 14.17
N ASP A 37 35.30 -11.60 15.15
CA ASP A 37 35.48 -11.86 16.59
C ASP A 37 34.54 -12.95 17.14
N GLY A 38 33.69 -13.53 16.31
CA GLY A 38 32.74 -14.59 16.64
C GLY A 38 31.39 -14.08 17.15
N GLU A 39 31.17 -12.76 17.26
CA GLU A 39 29.86 -12.22 17.61
C GLU A 39 28.86 -12.51 16.47
N THR A 40 27.67 -12.97 16.81
CA THR A 40 26.65 -13.37 15.85
C THR A 40 25.37 -12.55 16.01
N MET A 41 24.83 -12.08 14.89
CA MET A 41 23.55 -11.38 14.81
C MET A 41 22.57 -12.17 13.96
N ALA A 42 21.39 -12.42 14.47
CA ALA A 42 20.28 -13.00 13.72
C ALA A 42 19.49 -11.92 12.96
N ILE A 43 19.21 -12.17 11.70
CA ILE A 43 18.39 -11.28 10.85
C ILE A 43 17.07 -11.97 10.55
N GLU A 44 15.98 -11.28 10.86
CA GLU A 44 14.62 -11.67 10.53
C GLU A 44 13.93 -10.52 9.81
N HIS A 45 13.47 -10.77 8.59
CA HIS A 45 12.66 -9.82 7.85
C HIS A 45 11.18 -10.03 8.16
N THR A 46 10.48 -8.97 8.48
CA THR A 46 9.04 -9.03 8.71
C THR A 46 8.32 -8.02 7.83
N LEU A 47 7.36 -8.49 7.07
CA LEU A 47 6.41 -7.61 6.41
C LEU A 47 5.35 -7.20 7.41
N ILE A 48 5.27 -5.91 7.67
CA ILE A 48 4.26 -5.33 8.55
C ILE A 48 3.05 -4.96 7.71
N GLU A 49 1.92 -5.62 7.97
CA GLU A 49 0.63 -5.25 7.38
C GLU A 49 -0.05 -4.23 8.31
N PRO A 50 -0.43 -3.02 7.80
CA PRO A 50 -1.15 -2.01 8.57
C PRO A 50 -2.44 -2.53 9.21
N PHE A 51 -3.08 -3.52 8.59
CA PHE A 51 -4.23 -4.25 9.14
C PHE A 51 -4.25 -5.69 8.60
N VAL A 52 -5.02 -6.55 9.25
CA VAL A 52 -5.15 -7.96 8.83
C VAL A 52 -5.76 -8.03 7.43
N GLY A 53 -5.04 -8.62 6.50
CA GLY A 53 -5.47 -8.77 5.11
C GLY A 53 -5.10 -7.62 4.19
N ASP A 54 -4.18 -6.74 4.59
CA ASP A 54 -3.71 -5.62 3.77
C ASP A 54 -3.15 -6.06 2.40
N LYS A 55 -2.37 -7.14 2.36
CA LYS A 55 -1.89 -7.71 1.09
C LYS A 55 -3.04 -8.16 0.18
N SER A 56 -4.03 -8.84 0.77
CA SER A 56 -5.21 -9.32 0.04
C SER A 56 -6.06 -8.16 -0.47
N ASP A 57 -6.25 -7.13 0.35
CA ASP A 57 -6.92 -5.90 -0.03
C ASP A 57 -6.20 -5.19 -1.17
N PHE A 58 -4.87 -5.06 -1.08
CA PHE A 58 -4.06 -4.43 -2.11
C PHE A 58 -4.16 -5.17 -3.45
N ALA A 59 -4.02 -6.49 -3.44
CA ALA A 59 -4.13 -7.30 -4.66
C ALA A 59 -5.53 -7.19 -5.29
N ALA A 60 -6.58 -7.26 -4.46
CA ALA A 60 -7.96 -7.11 -4.91
C ALA A 60 -8.23 -5.71 -5.46
N PHE A 61 -7.68 -4.68 -4.82
CA PHE A 61 -7.75 -3.30 -5.25
C PHE A 61 -7.09 -3.11 -6.61
N ASP A 62 -5.85 -3.58 -6.76
CA ASP A 62 -5.09 -3.42 -8.01
C ASP A 62 -5.78 -4.10 -9.18
N GLN A 63 -6.24 -5.34 -8.98
CA GLN A 63 -6.98 -6.09 -9.99
C GLN A 63 -8.29 -5.41 -10.39
N SER A 64 -9.08 -4.95 -9.40
CA SER A 64 -10.43 -4.44 -9.66
C SER A 64 -10.43 -3.05 -10.29
N LEU A 65 -9.46 -2.19 -9.94
CA LEU A 65 -9.42 -0.81 -10.39
C LEU A 65 -8.51 -0.56 -11.61
N ALA A 66 -7.88 -1.59 -12.15
CA ALA A 66 -7.04 -1.47 -13.34
C ALA A 66 -7.79 -0.86 -14.53
N ALA A 67 -9.03 -1.31 -14.78
CA ALA A 67 -9.87 -0.78 -15.85
C ALA A 67 -10.23 0.70 -15.64
N LEU A 68 -10.44 1.11 -14.39
CA LEU A 68 -10.79 2.49 -14.06
C LEU A 68 -9.61 3.44 -14.25
N ARG A 69 -8.39 3.01 -13.91
CA ARG A 69 -7.16 3.79 -14.11
C ARG A 69 -6.89 4.09 -15.60
N ASN A 70 -7.30 3.20 -16.47
CA ASN A 70 -7.08 3.30 -17.92
C ASN A 70 -8.23 3.98 -18.66
N ASP A 71 -9.32 4.35 -17.96
CA ASP A 71 -10.49 4.96 -18.58
C ASP A 71 -10.30 6.46 -18.82
N GLN A 72 -9.73 6.80 -19.97
CA GLN A 72 -9.51 8.18 -20.40
C GLN A 72 -10.80 9.01 -20.49
N SER A 73 -11.97 8.36 -20.62
CA SER A 73 -13.24 9.08 -20.67
C SER A 73 -13.59 9.80 -19.36
N LEU A 74 -12.95 9.42 -18.27
CA LEU A 74 -13.12 10.00 -16.94
C LEU A 74 -12.13 11.15 -16.66
N ALA A 75 -11.11 11.33 -17.46
CA ALA A 75 -10.18 12.44 -17.31
C ALA A 75 -10.86 13.79 -17.62
N VAL A 76 -10.32 14.85 -17.05
CA VAL A 76 -10.75 16.22 -17.34
C VAL A 76 -9.63 16.91 -18.12
N PRO A 77 -9.93 17.47 -19.30
CA PRO A 77 -8.90 18.18 -20.06
C PRO A 77 -8.21 19.28 -19.24
N ASN A 78 -6.91 19.38 -19.38
CA ASN A 78 -6.07 20.35 -18.69
C ASN A 78 -6.12 20.26 -17.15
N ALA A 79 -6.36 19.04 -16.61
CA ALA A 79 -6.36 18.84 -15.17
C ALA A 79 -5.83 17.44 -14.78
N GLY A 80 -5.37 17.34 -13.55
CA GLY A 80 -5.12 16.10 -12.85
C GLY A 80 -6.22 15.83 -11.83
N ILE A 81 -6.77 14.62 -11.85
CA ILE A 81 -7.68 14.12 -10.82
C ILE A 81 -7.01 12.92 -10.15
N GLU A 82 -6.87 12.98 -8.84
CA GLU A 82 -6.43 11.86 -8.03
C GLU A 82 -7.57 11.45 -7.11
N VAL A 83 -8.02 10.20 -7.21
CA VAL A 83 -9.10 9.65 -6.38
C VAL A 83 -8.53 8.55 -5.51
N TYR A 84 -8.55 8.76 -4.22
CA TYR A 84 -8.06 7.80 -3.23
C TYR A 84 -9.20 7.13 -2.50
N ILE A 85 -9.22 5.81 -2.56
CA ILE A 85 -10.17 4.94 -1.88
C ILE A 85 -9.52 4.43 -0.60
N PRO A 86 -10.21 4.42 0.55
CA PRO A 86 -9.64 3.93 1.80
C PRO A 86 -9.13 2.50 1.69
N ALA A 87 -7.97 2.25 2.29
CA ALA A 87 -7.47 0.89 2.46
C ALA A 87 -8.46 0.05 3.28
N GLY A 88 -8.55 -1.24 2.97
CA GLY A 88 -9.52 -2.15 3.57
C GLY A 88 -10.88 -2.20 2.86
N THR A 89 -11.13 -1.28 1.90
CA THR A 89 -12.42 -1.25 1.17
C THR A 89 -12.68 -2.55 0.40
N MET A 90 -11.65 -3.19 -0.13
CA MET A 90 -11.76 -4.45 -0.89
C MET A 90 -11.55 -5.69 -0.02
N ASN A 91 -11.12 -5.52 1.24
CA ASN A 91 -10.78 -6.62 2.13
C ASN A 91 -12.00 -7.52 2.42
N GLY A 92 -11.83 -8.83 2.19
CA GLY A 92 -12.90 -9.82 2.42
C GLY A 92 -14.11 -9.71 1.49
N GLN A 93 -14.12 -8.77 0.54
CA GLN A 93 -15.24 -8.62 -0.39
C GLN A 93 -15.24 -9.69 -1.48
N LYS A 94 -16.42 -10.25 -1.77
CA LYS A 94 -16.62 -11.15 -2.91
C LYS A 94 -16.47 -10.39 -4.24
N PRO A 95 -16.10 -11.06 -5.36
CA PRO A 95 -15.92 -10.41 -6.66
C PRO A 95 -17.07 -9.50 -7.07
N ALA A 96 -18.31 -9.97 -7.03
CA ALA A 96 -19.48 -9.18 -7.39
C ALA A 96 -19.64 -7.90 -6.55
N LYS A 97 -19.22 -7.91 -5.28
CA LYS A 97 -19.23 -6.69 -4.45
C LYS A 97 -18.10 -5.74 -4.81
N ARG A 98 -16.93 -6.26 -5.18
CA ARG A 98 -15.82 -5.45 -5.69
C ARG A 98 -16.20 -4.75 -6.98
N ASP A 99 -16.85 -5.46 -7.90
CA ASP A 99 -17.35 -4.89 -9.15
C ASP A 99 -18.36 -3.76 -8.89
N LEU A 100 -19.25 -3.95 -7.93
CA LEU A 100 -20.21 -2.92 -7.52
C LEU A 100 -19.51 -1.66 -6.97
N ILE A 101 -18.47 -1.84 -6.15
CA ILE A 101 -17.64 -0.73 -5.64
C ILE A 101 -16.99 0.02 -6.81
N VAL A 102 -16.38 -0.69 -7.74
CA VAL A 102 -15.72 -0.10 -8.92
C VAL A 102 -16.71 0.69 -9.77
N GLN A 103 -17.89 0.11 -10.05
CA GLN A 103 -18.95 0.77 -10.83
C GLN A 103 -19.47 2.02 -10.11
N SER A 104 -19.65 1.96 -8.80
CA SER A 104 -20.08 3.11 -8.00
C SER A 104 -19.05 4.24 -8.00
N VAL A 105 -17.78 3.92 -7.84
CA VAL A 105 -16.69 4.91 -7.92
C VAL A 105 -16.60 5.50 -9.33
N ARG A 106 -16.72 4.69 -10.37
CA ARG A 106 -16.76 5.14 -11.77
C ARG A 106 -17.91 6.12 -12.01
N ALA A 107 -19.11 5.75 -11.59
CA ALA A 107 -20.31 6.59 -11.74
C ALA A 107 -20.14 7.91 -10.95
N TRP A 108 -19.58 7.85 -9.74
CA TRP A 108 -19.30 9.03 -8.94
C TRP A 108 -18.31 9.97 -9.66
N ILE A 109 -17.17 9.45 -10.17
CA ILE A 109 -16.20 10.25 -10.91
C ILE A 109 -16.87 10.88 -12.14
N SER A 110 -17.60 10.10 -12.92
CA SER A 110 -18.29 10.57 -14.14
C SER A 110 -19.24 11.73 -13.84
N ALA A 111 -20.01 11.64 -12.77
CA ALA A 111 -20.99 12.66 -12.38
C ALA A 111 -20.34 13.94 -11.80
N ASN A 112 -19.20 13.81 -11.12
CA ASN A 112 -18.65 14.92 -10.33
C ASN A 112 -17.41 15.59 -10.94
N ARG A 113 -16.70 14.94 -11.87
CA ARG A 113 -15.37 15.38 -12.37
C ARG A 113 -15.32 16.82 -12.88
N LEU A 114 -16.41 17.33 -13.45
CA LEU A 114 -16.48 18.70 -13.98
C LEU A 114 -16.83 19.75 -12.91
N HIS A 115 -17.19 19.32 -11.71
CA HIS A 115 -17.62 20.16 -10.60
C HIS A 115 -16.66 20.08 -9.40
N LEU A 116 -15.50 19.44 -9.58
CA LEU A 116 -14.51 19.32 -8.52
C LEU A 116 -13.89 20.68 -8.20
N ARG A 117 -13.67 20.92 -6.92
CA ARG A 117 -12.95 22.09 -6.45
C ARG A 117 -11.45 21.83 -6.47
N GLU A 118 -10.66 22.84 -6.79
CA GLU A 118 -9.20 22.79 -6.72
C GLU A 118 -8.74 22.43 -5.30
N GLY A 119 -7.70 21.62 -5.20
CA GLY A 119 -7.14 21.12 -3.95
C GLY A 119 -7.65 19.74 -3.56
N GLU A 120 -7.43 19.39 -2.31
CA GLU A 120 -7.81 18.09 -1.73
C GLU A 120 -9.09 18.21 -0.91
N HIS A 121 -10.07 17.40 -1.24
CA HIS A 121 -11.38 17.37 -0.59
C HIS A 121 -11.82 15.93 -0.32
N ARG A 122 -12.70 15.80 0.67
CA ARG A 122 -13.33 14.52 1.02
C ARG A 122 -14.75 14.49 0.49
N TYR A 123 -15.11 13.37 -0.11
CA TYR A 123 -16.42 13.12 -0.68
C TYR A 123 -16.96 11.77 -0.23
N GLU A 124 -18.27 11.60 -0.32
CA GLU A 124 -18.94 10.32 -0.07
C GLU A 124 -19.40 9.72 -1.40
N CYS A 125 -19.11 8.44 -1.59
CA CYS A 125 -19.57 7.64 -2.72
C CYS A 125 -20.57 6.61 -2.21
N ASP A 126 -21.79 6.65 -2.72
CA ASP A 126 -22.81 5.67 -2.39
C ASP A 126 -22.56 4.36 -3.12
N VAL A 127 -22.57 3.26 -2.38
CA VAL A 127 -22.45 1.91 -2.92
C VAL A 127 -23.68 1.12 -2.51
N PRO A 128 -24.49 0.62 -3.45
CA PRO A 128 -25.73 -0.08 -3.13
C PRO A 128 -25.53 -1.25 -2.17
N GLY A 129 -26.30 -1.26 -1.07
CA GLY A 129 -26.22 -2.33 -0.05
C GLY A 129 -24.93 -2.35 0.77
N GLN A 130 -24.16 -1.27 0.78
CA GLN A 130 -22.94 -1.13 1.56
C GLN A 130 -22.86 0.23 2.24
N PRO A 131 -21.98 0.40 3.27
CA PRO A 131 -21.67 1.72 3.78
C PRO A 131 -21.07 2.62 2.70
N LYS A 132 -21.33 3.92 2.80
CA LYS A 132 -20.72 4.92 1.91
C LYS A 132 -19.19 4.86 2.00
N ILE A 133 -18.54 4.99 0.86
CA ILE A 133 -17.08 5.06 0.78
C ILE A 133 -16.65 6.52 0.88
N LYS A 134 -15.77 6.83 1.81
CA LYS A 134 -15.18 8.16 1.97
C LYS A 134 -13.99 8.30 1.01
N LEU A 135 -14.22 8.96 -0.11
CA LEU A 135 -13.16 9.25 -1.09
C LEU A 135 -12.36 10.48 -0.66
N THR A 136 -11.04 10.43 -0.81
CA THR A 136 -10.21 11.62 -0.82
C THR A 136 -9.88 11.95 -2.27
N VAL A 137 -10.27 13.13 -2.74
CA VAL A 137 -10.11 13.55 -4.12
C VAL A 137 -9.27 14.81 -4.18
N LYS A 138 -8.22 14.75 -4.99
CA LYS A 138 -7.38 15.90 -5.27
C LYS A 138 -7.56 16.31 -6.73
N PHE A 139 -7.97 17.54 -6.95
CA PHE A 139 -8.17 18.13 -8.26
C PHE A 139 -7.17 19.27 -8.46
N ASN A 140 -6.41 19.17 -9.54
CA ASN A 140 -5.38 20.14 -9.88
C ASN A 140 -5.55 20.60 -11.33
N PRO A 141 -6.16 21.77 -11.58
CA PRO A 141 -6.26 22.35 -12.91
C PRO A 141 -4.89 22.87 -13.36
N TRP A 142 -4.54 22.58 -14.61
CA TRP A 142 -3.25 23.00 -15.16
C TRP A 142 -3.39 24.26 -15.99
N ARG A 143 -2.51 25.21 -15.75
CA ARG A 143 -2.34 26.38 -16.61
C ARG A 143 -1.35 26.02 -17.73
N VAL A 144 -1.87 25.43 -18.81
CA VAL A 144 -1.04 24.94 -19.91
C VAL A 144 -1.23 25.81 -21.15
N ALA A 145 -0.14 26.04 -21.89
CA ALA A 145 -0.18 26.80 -23.15
C ALA A 145 -0.81 25.98 -24.31
N ARG A 146 -0.90 24.65 -24.17
CA ARG A 146 -1.50 23.75 -25.18
C ARG A 146 -2.49 22.81 -24.48
N PRO A 147 -3.61 22.48 -25.13
CA PRO A 147 -4.57 21.52 -24.59
C PRO A 147 -3.92 20.16 -24.25
N SER A 148 -4.27 19.62 -23.11
CA SER A 148 -3.85 18.30 -22.64
C SER A 148 -5.07 17.44 -22.36
N PRO A 149 -5.05 16.12 -22.63
CA PRO A 149 -6.17 15.21 -22.35
C PRO A 149 -6.51 15.09 -20.86
N GLY A 150 -5.63 15.55 -19.98
CA GLY A 150 -5.75 15.39 -18.54
C GLY A 150 -5.25 14.03 -18.05
N ILE A 151 -5.21 13.87 -16.73
CA ILE A 151 -4.78 12.63 -16.07
C ILE A 151 -5.79 12.25 -14.98
N LEU A 152 -6.17 10.97 -14.96
CA LEU A 152 -6.88 10.37 -13.84
C LEU A 152 -5.98 9.35 -13.14
N ILE A 153 -5.80 9.53 -11.85
CA ILE A 153 -5.11 8.58 -10.96
C ILE A 153 -6.14 8.04 -9.97
N VAL A 154 -6.31 6.73 -9.93
CA VAL A 154 -7.10 6.07 -8.89
C VAL A 154 -6.17 5.27 -8.01
N GLY A 155 -6.08 5.67 -6.75
CA GLY A 155 -5.15 5.13 -5.79
C GLY A 155 -5.85 4.58 -4.54
N ARG A 156 -5.10 3.84 -3.76
CA ARG A 156 -5.50 3.36 -2.44
C ARG A 156 -4.90 4.29 -1.39
N GLN A 157 -5.74 4.86 -0.55
CA GLN A 157 -5.28 5.64 0.59
C GLN A 157 -4.73 4.70 1.66
N GLN A 158 -3.48 4.91 2.06
CA GLN A 158 -2.90 4.15 3.16
C GLN A 158 -3.48 4.64 4.50
N ILE A 159 -3.75 3.69 5.38
CA ILE A 159 -4.09 4.01 6.76
C ILE A 159 -2.77 4.11 7.53
N LEU A 160 -2.34 5.34 7.79
CA LEU A 160 -1.15 5.60 8.63
C LEU A 160 -1.49 5.61 10.12
N ASN A 161 -2.76 5.52 10.48
CA ASN A 161 -3.21 5.52 11.85
C ASN A 161 -2.85 4.20 12.51
N ASP A 162 -2.04 4.26 13.56
CA ASP A 162 -1.65 3.12 14.41
C ASP A 162 -0.42 2.30 13.94
N LEU A 163 0.45 2.91 13.11
CA LEU A 163 1.66 2.23 12.63
C LEU A 163 2.53 1.72 13.81
N ASP A 164 2.68 2.54 14.85
CA ASP A 164 3.48 2.18 16.04
C ASP A 164 2.94 0.92 16.73
N ARG A 165 1.61 0.81 16.88
CA ARG A 165 0.97 -0.37 17.46
C ARG A 165 1.13 -1.62 16.59
N VAL A 166 1.06 -1.45 15.26
CA VAL A 166 1.26 -2.56 14.32
C VAL A 166 2.70 -3.02 14.36
N ILE A 167 3.67 -2.11 14.40
CA ILE A 167 5.10 -2.40 14.58
C ILE A 167 5.33 -3.11 15.91
N GLU A 168 4.83 -2.57 17.01
CA GLU A 168 4.96 -3.18 18.34
C GLU A 168 4.42 -4.63 18.37
N LYS A 169 3.24 -4.86 17.78
CA LYS A 169 2.64 -6.20 17.69
C LYS A 169 3.50 -7.16 16.85
N ALA A 170 4.05 -6.68 15.74
CA ALA A 170 4.94 -7.46 14.90
C ALA A 170 6.23 -7.84 15.63
N LEU A 171 6.86 -6.88 16.32
CA LEU A 171 8.04 -7.10 17.13
C LEU A 171 7.79 -8.08 18.26
N ARG A 172 6.74 -7.91 19.08
CA ARG A 172 6.37 -8.84 20.15
C ARG A 172 6.19 -10.29 19.67
N ARG A 173 5.72 -10.48 18.45
CA ARG A 173 5.57 -11.82 17.86
C ARG A 173 6.90 -12.42 17.41
N LYS A 174 7.87 -11.60 17.01
CA LYS A 174 9.16 -12.05 16.46
C LYS A 174 10.28 -12.14 17.49
N LEU A 175 10.27 -11.29 18.50
CA LEU A 175 11.30 -11.30 19.56
C LEU A 175 11.57 -12.68 20.18
N PRO A 176 10.57 -13.52 20.54
CA PRO A 176 10.84 -14.84 21.06
C PRO A 176 11.64 -15.75 20.13
N LYS A 177 11.52 -15.57 18.82
CA LYS A 177 12.26 -16.34 17.83
C LYS A 177 13.75 -15.95 17.80
N LEU A 178 14.05 -14.68 18.06
CA LEU A 178 15.43 -14.17 18.06
C LEU A 178 16.20 -14.51 19.35
N VAL A 179 15.50 -14.72 20.46
CA VAL A 179 16.11 -15.04 21.78
C VAL A 179 16.45 -16.54 21.89
N ASN A 180 15.76 -17.40 21.14
CA ASN A 180 15.93 -18.85 21.22
C ASN A 180 16.85 -19.43 20.13
N THR A 181 17.61 -18.55 19.43
CA THR A 181 18.61 -18.92 18.44
C THR A 181 20.00 -18.84 19.02
#